data_853169541cf78705a02906b8e6016f67
#
_entry.id   853169541cf78705a02906b8e6016f67
#
_cell.length_a   1.000
_cell.length_b   1.000
_cell.length_c   1.000
_cell.angle_alpha   90.00
_cell.angle_beta   90.00
_cell.angle_gamma   90.00
#
_symmetry.space_group_name_H-M   'P 1'
#
loop_
_entity.id
_entity.type
_entity.pdbx_description
1 polymer ?
#
loop_
_entity_poly.entity_id
_entity_poly.type
_entity_poly.pdbx_seq_one_letter_code
_entity_poly.pdbx_strand_id
1 'polypeptide(L)'
;MITLTLRREVAERMRAGLHGAGMRETGGVLMAEHTGPNQFEVLDLTIHGRGTIAHFFRKMDAAVTHLKSFFLRVNHDYVRFNYLGEWHSHPSFDLEPSEKDDRSIRGIVEDRDVGANFVVLLIVKLADNGELLTRAYTYLPNGTKSESTVTVES
;
A
#
# COMPACT_ATOMS: atom_id res chain seq x y z
N MET A 1 -6.02 -15.79 -4.99
CA MET A 1 -5.47 -14.49 -5.44
C MET A 1 -6.21 -13.36 -4.73
N ILE A 2 -5.48 -12.43 -4.19
CA ILE A 2 -6.06 -11.26 -3.53
C ILE A 2 -6.48 -10.22 -4.56
N THR A 3 -7.67 -9.66 -4.37
CA THR A 3 -8.21 -8.58 -5.18
C THR A 3 -8.34 -7.32 -4.33
N LEU A 4 -7.77 -6.23 -4.81
CA LEU A 4 -7.84 -4.92 -4.17
C LEU A 4 -8.76 -4.01 -4.95
N THR A 5 -9.60 -3.27 -4.25
CA THR A 5 -10.36 -2.16 -4.83
C THR A 5 -9.87 -0.87 -4.19
N LEU A 6 -9.37 0.06 -4.99
CA LEU A 6 -9.05 1.41 -4.53
C LEU A 6 -10.30 2.26 -4.65
N ARG A 7 -10.83 2.74 -3.53
CA ARG A 7 -11.96 3.66 -3.55
C ARG A 7 -11.58 4.96 -4.25
N ARG A 8 -12.57 5.64 -4.80
CA ARG A 8 -12.38 6.88 -5.55
C ARG A 8 -11.53 7.89 -4.76
N GLU A 9 -11.86 8.11 -3.51
CA GLU A 9 -11.15 9.09 -2.66
C GLU A 9 -9.68 8.71 -2.45
N VAL A 10 -9.41 7.42 -2.31
CA VAL A 10 -8.04 6.91 -2.18
C VAL A 10 -7.27 7.12 -3.48
N ALA A 11 -7.87 6.78 -4.61
CA ALA A 11 -7.25 6.97 -5.92
C ALA A 11 -6.98 8.46 -6.21
N GLU A 12 -7.91 9.34 -5.87
CA GLU A 12 -7.74 10.79 -6.01
C GLU A 12 -6.60 11.32 -5.15
N ARG A 13 -6.50 10.87 -3.91
CA ARG A 13 -5.41 11.24 -3.01
C ARG A 13 -4.06 10.75 -3.52
N MET A 14 -4.00 9.54 -4.07
CA MET A 14 -2.79 9.01 -4.71
C MET A 14 -2.38 9.86 -5.91
N ARG A 15 -3.33 10.20 -6.80
CA ARG A 15 -3.06 11.06 -7.95
C ARG A 15 -2.51 12.41 -7.52
N ALA A 16 -3.10 13.03 -6.52
CA ALA A 16 -2.63 14.30 -5.99
C ALA A 16 -1.22 14.20 -5.42
N GLY A 17 -0.95 13.12 -4.67
CA GLY A 17 0.38 12.86 -4.12
C GLY A 17 1.44 12.64 -5.19
N LEU A 18 1.10 11.91 -6.25
CA LEU A 18 1.99 11.68 -7.38
C LEU A 18 2.25 12.97 -8.16
N HIS A 19 1.22 13.78 -8.38
CA HIS A 19 1.36 15.09 -9.01
C HIS A 19 2.31 16.00 -8.24
N GLY A 20 2.12 16.08 -6.92
CA GLY A 20 2.97 16.89 -6.06
C GLY A 20 4.42 16.41 -5.97
N ALA A 21 4.63 15.11 -6.06
CA ALA A 21 5.96 14.51 -6.02
C ALA A 21 6.72 14.64 -7.35
N GLY A 22 6.00 14.74 -8.48
CA GLY A 22 6.60 14.80 -9.81
C GLY A 22 7.41 13.54 -10.11
N MET A 23 8.70 13.70 -10.35
CA MET A 23 9.63 12.59 -10.63
C MET A 23 10.22 11.97 -9.36
N ARG A 24 9.90 12.47 -8.19
CA ARG A 24 10.34 11.90 -6.92
C ARG A 24 9.45 10.73 -6.54
N GLU A 25 10.06 9.70 -5.96
CA GLU A 25 9.30 8.60 -5.37
C GLU A 25 8.54 9.08 -4.14
N THR A 26 7.32 8.59 -3.98
CA THR A 26 6.49 8.81 -2.79
C THR A 26 5.79 7.50 -2.45
N GLY A 27 5.24 7.41 -1.27
CA GLY A 27 4.54 6.21 -0.82
C GLY A 27 4.03 6.33 0.60
N GLY A 28 3.55 5.23 1.13
CA GLY A 28 3.02 5.16 2.48
C GLY A 28 2.40 3.80 2.78
N VAL A 29 1.50 3.77 3.75
CA VAL A 29 0.76 2.57 4.13
C VAL A 29 -0.64 2.57 3.54
N LEU A 30 -1.21 1.38 3.45
CA LEU A 30 -2.58 1.14 3.04
C LEU A 30 -3.37 0.54 4.20
N MET A 31 -4.56 1.06 4.40
CA MET A 31 -5.53 0.54 5.37
C MET A 31 -6.78 0.11 4.61
N ALA A 32 -7.28 -1.07 4.93
CA ALA A 32 -8.33 -1.69 4.13
C ALA A 32 -9.40 -2.36 4.96
N GLU A 33 -10.55 -2.55 4.33
CA GLU A 33 -11.64 -3.39 4.79
C GLU A 33 -11.59 -4.74 4.07
N HIS A 34 -11.71 -5.82 4.83
CA HIS A 34 -11.89 -7.16 4.29
C HIS A 34 -13.37 -7.33 3.95
N THR A 35 -13.70 -7.35 2.67
CA THR A 35 -15.09 -7.33 2.19
C THR A 35 -15.62 -8.68 1.74
N GLY A 36 -14.76 -9.66 1.57
CA GLY A 36 -15.12 -11.01 1.17
C GLY A 36 -13.88 -11.88 1.05
N PRO A 37 -14.01 -13.18 0.70
CA PRO A 37 -12.86 -14.07 0.55
C PRO A 37 -11.82 -13.49 -0.42
N ASN A 38 -10.63 -13.21 0.10
CA ASN A 38 -9.52 -12.60 -0.66
C ASN A 38 -9.84 -11.26 -1.32
N GLN A 39 -10.87 -10.54 -0.81
CA GLN A 39 -11.30 -9.25 -1.33
C GLN A 39 -11.11 -8.17 -0.28
N PHE A 40 -10.44 -7.08 -0.69
CA PHE A 40 -10.13 -5.95 0.19
C PHE A 40 -10.42 -4.64 -0.52
N GLU A 41 -11.08 -3.72 0.19
CA GLU A 41 -11.22 -2.34 -0.25
C GLU A 41 -10.25 -1.46 0.51
N VAL A 42 -9.41 -0.73 -0.21
CA VAL A 42 -8.53 0.26 0.40
C VAL A 42 -9.33 1.50 0.73
N LEU A 43 -9.43 1.78 2.03
CA LEU A 43 -10.24 2.88 2.57
C LEU A 43 -9.43 4.11 2.91
N ASP A 44 -8.16 3.94 3.23
CA ASP A 44 -7.31 5.02 3.69
C ASP A 44 -5.86 4.72 3.36
N LEU A 45 -5.05 5.76 3.32
CA LEU A 45 -3.63 5.64 3.05
C LEU A 45 -2.88 6.78 3.74
N THR A 46 -1.57 6.59 3.94
CA THR A 46 -0.67 7.70 4.28
C THR A 46 0.13 8.08 3.05
N ILE A 47 0.60 9.30 3.01
CA ILE A 47 1.49 9.82 1.96
C ILE A 47 2.71 10.42 2.64
N HIS A 48 3.88 9.88 2.31
CA HIS A 48 5.16 10.34 2.84
C HIS A 48 6.01 10.91 1.70
N GLY A 49 6.51 12.12 1.85
CA GLY A 49 7.13 12.90 0.78
C GLY A 49 8.46 12.39 0.22
N ARG A 50 8.99 11.27 0.73
CA ARG A 50 10.14 10.57 0.16
C ARG A 50 9.97 9.09 0.42
N GLY A 51 9.64 8.36 -0.66
CA GLY A 51 9.20 7.03 -0.49
C GLY A 51 10.15 5.95 -0.94
N THR A 52 11.15 5.63 -0.19
CA THR A 52 11.50 4.23 -0.15
C THR A 52 10.83 3.64 1.09
N ILE A 53 10.38 2.39 1.01
CA ILE A 53 9.82 1.66 2.15
C ILE A 53 10.77 1.70 3.34
N ALA A 54 12.08 1.60 3.11
CA ALA A 54 13.10 1.76 4.15
C ALA A 54 13.07 3.16 4.79
N HIS A 55 12.76 4.18 4.02
CA HIS A 55 12.60 5.54 4.53
C HIS A 55 11.30 5.68 5.33
N PHE A 56 10.27 4.96 4.94
CA PHE A 56 9.00 4.86 5.64
C PHE A 56 9.21 4.33 7.08
N PHE A 57 10.00 3.28 7.26
CA PHE A 57 10.28 2.74 8.60
C PHE A 57 10.93 3.75 9.54
N ARG A 58 11.72 4.68 9.01
CA ARG A 58 12.32 5.75 9.82
C ARG A 58 11.31 6.82 10.24
N LYS A 59 10.16 6.88 9.57
CA LYS A 59 9.05 7.79 9.88
C LYS A 59 7.85 7.06 10.49
N MET A 60 8.10 5.92 11.10
CA MET A 60 7.06 5.07 11.69
C MET A 60 6.15 5.78 12.68
N ASP A 61 6.66 6.78 13.40
CA ASP A 61 5.85 7.52 14.38
C ASP A 61 4.63 8.20 13.74
N ALA A 62 4.79 8.81 12.57
CA ALA A 62 3.69 9.44 11.85
C ALA A 62 2.68 8.40 11.34
N ALA A 63 3.17 7.27 10.82
CA ALA A 63 2.34 6.18 10.33
C ALA A 63 1.57 5.50 11.47
N VAL A 64 2.22 5.28 12.61
CA VAL A 64 1.58 4.71 13.80
C VAL A 64 0.46 5.62 14.29
N THR A 65 0.66 6.93 14.32
CA THR A 65 -0.38 7.89 14.69
C THR A 65 -1.58 7.79 13.74
N HIS A 66 -1.33 7.71 12.45
CA HIS A 66 -2.39 7.59 11.43
C HIS A 66 -3.14 6.27 11.57
N LEU A 67 -2.42 5.15 11.79
CA LEU A 67 -3.03 3.84 12.03
C LEU A 67 -3.89 3.84 13.28
N LYS A 68 -3.43 4.43 14.37
CA LYS A 68 -4.22 4.57 15.61
C LYS A 68 -5.51 5.35 15.36
N SER A 69 -5.44 6.44 14.61
CA SER A 69 -6.61 7.22 14.23
C SER A 69 -7.59 6.40 13.40
N PHE A 70 -7.10 5.63 12.44
CA PHE A 70 -7.93 4.74 11.63
C PHE A 70 -8.63 3.69 12.50
N PHE A 71 -7.90 3.02 13.39
CA PHE A 71 -8.48 1.99 14.27
C PHE A 71 -9.55 2.55 15.20
N LEU A 72 -9.36 3.78 15.70
CA LEU A 72 -10.40 4.47 16.47
C LEU A 72 -11.68 4.69 15.64
N ARG A 73 -11.55 5.12 14.40
CA ARG A 73 -12.70 5.37 13.50
C ARG A 73 -13.48 4.10 13.19
N VAL A 74 -12.83 2.95 13.15
CA VAL A 74 -13.47 1.65 12.85
C VAL A 74 -13.74 0.83 14.12
N ASN A 75 -13.71 1.44 15.31
CA ASN A 75 -13.98 0.83 16.60
C ASN A 75 -13.08 -0.39 16.90
N HIS A 76 -11.84 -0.36 16.46
CA HIS A 76 -10.86 -1.43 16.68
C HIS A 76 -11.32 -2.81 16.16
N ASP A 77 -12.15 -2.84 15.14
CA ASP A 77 -12.56 -4.09 14.47
C ASP A 77 -11.44 -4.57 13.54
N TYR A 78 -10.41 -5.20 14.11
CA TYR A 78 -9.21 -5.63 13.39
C TYR A 78 -9.45 -6.81 12.44
N VAL A 79 -10.55 -7.54 12.59
CA VAL A 79 -10.92 -8.62 11.69
C VAL A 79 -11.40 -8.06 10.36
N ARG A 80 -12.21 -7.00 10.43
CA ARG A 80 -12.80 -6.35 9.26
C ARG A 80 -11.91 -5.26 8.68
N PHE A 81 -11.22 -4.50 9.54
CA PHE A 81 -10.42 -3.33 9.14
C PHE A 81 -9.00 -3.46 9.69
N ASN A 82 -8.02 -3.38 8.82
CA ASN A 82 -6.62 -3.48 9.25
C ASN A 82 -5.66 -2.88 8.24
N TYR A 83 -4.40 -2.82 8.65
CA TYR A 83 -3.27 -2.57 7.78
C TYR A 83 -3.23 -3.64 6.70
N LEU A 84 -3.06 -3.22 5.46
CA LEU A 84 -3.00 -4.13 4.31
C LEU A 84 -1.58 -4.28 3.78
N GLY A 85 -0.81 -3.21 3.78
CA GLY A 85 0.53 -3.18 3.23
C GLY A 85 1.00 -1.77 2.92
N GLU A 86 1.87 -1.69 1.93
CA GLU A 86 2.55 -0.48 1.52
C GLU A 86 2.17 -0.13 0.09
N TRP A 87 2.27 1.15 -0.25
CA TRP A 87 2.22 1.59 -1.63
C TRP A 87 3.38 2.53 -1.92
N HIS A 88 3.87 2.51 -3.16
CA HIS A 88 4.76 3.56 -3.59
C HIS A 88 4.76 3.76 -5.10
N SER A 89 5.28 4.92 -5.52
CA SER A 89 5.31 5.31 -6.92
C SER A 89 6.62 4.89 -7.59
N HIS A 90 6.50 4.54 -8.88
CA HIS A 90 7.63 4.35 -9.78
C HIS A 90 7.47 5.34 -10.94
N PRO A 91 7.84 6.63 -10.77
CA PRO A 91 7.47 7.67 -11.74
C PRO A 91 8.13 7.52 -13.10
N SER A 92 9.28 6.88 -13.19
CA SER A 92 10.05 6.78 -14.43
C SER A 92 10.40 5.36 -14.84
N PHE A 93 9.91 4.34 -14.17
CA PHE A 93 10.22 2.95 -14.47
C PHE A 93 9.02 2.03 -14.31
N ASP A 94 9.21 0.74 -14.58
CA ASP A 94 8.15 -0.26 -14.59
C ASP A 94 7.48 -0.43 -13.22
N LEU A 95 6.24 -0.93 -13.25
CA LEU A 95 5.47 -1.26 -12.06
C LEU A 95 5.91 -2.60 -11.43
N GLU A 96 7.17 -2.95 -11.58
CA GLU A 96 7.76 -4.14 -10.97
C GLU A 96 8.49 -3.75 -9.68
N PRO A 97 8.40 -4.55 -8.62
CA PRO A 97 9.18 -4.31 -7.42
C PRO A 97 10.67 -4.42 -7.71
N SER A 98 11.45 -3.48 -7.17
CA SER A 98 12.90 -3.61 -7.17
C SER A 98 13.33 -4.67 -6.13
N GLU A 99 14.60 -5.11 -6.18
CA GLU A 99 15.13 -6.00 -5.14
C GLU A 99 15.03 -5.37 -3.75
N LYS A 100 15.21 -4.07 -3.67
CA LYS A 100 15.07 -3.31 -2.42
C LYS A 100 13.64 -3.34 -1.92
N ASP A 101 12.66 -3.18 -2.82
CA ASP A 101 11.25 -3.28 -2.48
C ASP A 101 10.92 -4.66 -1.94
N ASP A 102 11.34 -5.70 -2.64
CA ASP A 102 11.13 -7.09 -2.21
C ASP A 102 11.71 -7.35 -0.82
N ARG A 103 12.95 -6.92 -0.58
CA ARG A 103 13.58 -7.11 0.73
C ARG A 103 12.82 -6.38 1.84
N SER A 104 12.37 -5.16 1.56
CA SER A 104 11.65 -4.36 2.55
C SER A 104 10.31 -4.99 2.92
N ILE A 105 9.55 -5.44 1.94
CA ILE A 105 8.25 -6.09 2.19
C ILE A 105 8.43 -7.45 2.86
N ARG A 106 9.41 -8.23 2.44
CA ARG A 106 9.72 -9.50 3.10
C ARG A 106 10.13 -9.31 4.56
N GLY A 107 10.87 -8.24 4.85
CA GLY A 107 11.20 -7.86 6.22
C GLY A 107 9.98 -7.61 7.09
N ILE A 108 8.92 -7.03 6.52
CA ILE A 108 7.65 -6.81 7.24
C ILE A 108 6.89 -8.11 7.46
N VAL A 109 6.67 -8.87 6.37
CA VAL A 109 5.80 -10.06 6.42
C VAL A 109 6.43 -11.20 7.23
N GLU A 110 7.77 -11.25 7.30
CA GLU A 110 8.52 -12.26 8.05
C GLU A 110 8.74 -11.85 9.51
N ASP A 111 8.49 -10.60 9.86
CA ASP A 111 8.66 -10.10 11.23
C ASP A 111 7.56 -10.66 12.13
N ARG A 112 7.97 -11.47 13.12
CA ARG A 112 7.05 -12.10 14.06
C ARG A 112 6.35 -11.10 14.97
N ASP A 113 6.96 -9.95 15.23
CA ASP A 113 6.35 -8.90 16.05
C ASP A 113 5.24 -8.18 15.30
N VAL A 114 5.33 -8.12 13.96
CA VAL A 114 4.24 -7.63 13.11
C VAL A 114 3.11 -8.67 13.05
N GLY A 115 3.45 -9.94 12.92
CA GLY A 115 2.48 -11.03 12.93
C GLY A 115 1.50 -11.03 11.75
N ALA A 116 1.90 -10.47 10.62
CA ALA A 116 1.04 -10.39 9.44
C ALA A 116 0.91 -11.74 8.74
N ASN A 117 -0.30 -12.10 8.32
CA ASN A 117 -0.56 -13.28 7.52
C ASN A 117 -0.12 -13.09 6.07
N PHE A 118 -0.15 -11.85 5.60
CA PHE A 118 0.34 -11.40 4.29
C PHE A 118 0.58 -9.90 4.33
N VAL A 119 1.34 -9.40 3.36
CA VAL A 119 1.53 -7.96 3.14
C VAL A 119 1.44 -7.69 1.64
N VAL A 120 0.72 -6.63 1.27
CA VAL A 120 0.57 -6.20 -0.12
C VAL A 120 1.55 -5.06 -0.41
N LEU A 121 2.19 -5.11 -1.57
CA LEU A 121 2.89 -3.97 -2.15
C LEU A 121 2.13 -3.49 -3.38
N LEU A 122 1.63 -2.26 -3.33
CA LEU A 122 0.96 -1.61 -4.45
C LEU A 122 1.92 -0.60 -5.08
N ILE A 123 2.22 -0.78 -6.35
CA ILE A 123 3.08 0.14 -7.10
C ILE A 123 2.20 0.94 -8.05
N VAL A 124 2.39 2.25 -8.08
CA VAL A 124 1.57 3.17 -8.87
C VAL A 124 2.43 4.15 -9.66
N LYS A 125 1.88 4.63 -10.77
CA LYS A 125 2.42 5.78 -11.50
C LYS A 125 1.30 6.46 -12.29
N LEU A 126 1.55 7.70 -12.72
CA LEU A 126 0.63 8.41 -13.59
C LEU A 126 1.02 8.18 -15.05
N ALA A 127 0.05 7.83 -15.88
CA ALA A 127 0.18 7.90 -17.31
C ALA A 127 0.20 9.36 -17.78
N ASP A 128 0.61 9.59 -19.04
CA ASP A 128 0.68 10.94 -19.62
C ASP A 128 -0.66 11.67 -19.58
N ASN A 129 -1.77 10.93 -19.67
CA ASN A 129 -3.12 11.47 -19.60
C ASN A 129 -3.64 11.66 -18.16
N GLY A 130 -2.81 11.43 -17.15
CA GLY A 130 -3.18 11.56 -15.74
C GLY A 130 -3.87 10.32 -15.15
N GLU A 131 -4.05 9.26 -15.92
CA GLU A 131 -4.62 8.01 -15.43
C GLU A 131 -3.68 7.33 -14.44
N LEU A 132 -4.25 6.76 -13.37
CA LEU A 132 -3.48 6.02 -12.37
C LEU A 132 -3.22 4.59 -12.87
N LEU A 133 -1.97 4.26 -13.09
CA LEU A 133 -1.53 2.91 -13.42
C LEU A 133 -1.11 2.19 -12.16
N THR A 134 -1.56 0.96 -11.99
CA THR A 134 -1.36 0.20 -10.75
C THR A 134 -0.92 -1.23 -11.03
N ARG A 135 -0.12 -1.76 -10.10
CA ARG A 135 0.20 -3.18 -10.04
C ARG A 135 0.44 -3.56 -8.60
N ALA A 136 -0.06 -4.72 -8.19
CA ALA A 136 0.06 -5.15 -6.80
C ALA A 136 0.60 -6.57 -6.68
N TYR A 137 1.33 -6.80 -5.60
CA TYR A 137 1.92 -8.10 -5.25
C TYR A 137 1.60 -8.41 -3.81
N THR A 138 1.29 -9.67 -3.54
CA THR A 138 1.06 -10.17 -2.17
C THR A 138 2.21 -11.07 -1.76
N TYR A 139 2.75 -10.80 -0.59
CA TYR A 139 3.86 -11.54 0.00
C TYR A 139 3.37 -12.31 1.22
N LEU A 140 3.73 -13.58 1.30
CA LEU A 140 3.41 -14.44 2.44
C LEU A 140 4.64 -14.72 3.29
N PRO A 141 4.47 -15.03 4.59
CA PRO A 141 5.61 -15.37 5.46
C PRO A 141 6.43 -16.57 5.00
N ASN A 142 5.84 -17.46 4.20
CA ASN A 142 6.53 -18.64 3.68
C ASN A 142 7.44 -18.35 2.47
N GLY A 143 7.61 -17.08 2.09
CA GLY A 143 8.43 -16.66 0.96
C GLY A 143 7.69 -16.56 -0.38
N THR A 144 6.41 -16.94 -0.43
CA THR A 144 5.60 -16.85 -1.66
C THR A 144 5.32 -15.38 -1.99
N LYS A 145 5.46 -15.04 -3.26
CA LYS A 145 5.10 -13.75 -3.84
C LYS A 145 4.22 -14.01 -5.05
N SER A 146 3.07 -13.38 -5.12
CA SER A 146 2.14 -13.51 -6.25
C SER A 146 1.53 -12.18 -6.63
N GLU A 147 1.23 -12.00 -7.91
CA GLU A 147 0.55 -10.81 -8.39
C GLU A 147 -0.90 -10.80 -7.93
N SER A 148 -1.41 -9.64 -7.56
CA SER A 148 -2.78 -9.44 -7.12
C SER A 148 -3.52 -8.56 -8.13
N THR A 149 -4.85 -8.69 -8.17
CA THR A 149 -5.69 -7.89 -9.05
C THR A 149 -6.02 -6.55 -8.38
N VAL A 150 -5.94 -5.47 -9.15
CA VAL A 150 -6.30 -4.12 -8.67
C VAL A 150 -7.42 -3.55 -9.52
N THR A 151 -8.48 -3.09 -8.86
CA THR A 151 -9.55 -2.33 -9.48
C THR A 151 -9.52 -0.90 -8.91
N VAL A 152 -9.55 0.08 -9.78
CA VAL A 152 -9.59 1.49 -9.38
C VAL A 152 -11.00 2.01 -9.61
N GLU A 153 -11.65 2.45 -8.54
CA GLU A 153 -12.99 3.01 -8.58
C GLU A 153 -12.97 4.40 -9.23
N SER A 154 -13.83 4.62 -10.20
CA SER A 154 -13.92 5.88 -10.94
C SER A 154 -14.92 6.87 -10.34
#